data_d2ec0b2378d2b007a96f9f2e8fb6b30b
#
_entry.id   d2ec0b2378d2b007a96f9f2e8fb6b30b
#
_cell.length_a   1.000
_cell.length_b   1.000
_cell.length_c   1.000
_cell.angle_alpha   90.00
_cell.angle_beta   90.00
_cell.angle_gamma   90.00
#
_symmetry.space_group_name_H-M   'P 1'
#
loop_
_entity.id
_entity.type
_entity.pdbx_description
1 polymer ?
#
loop_
_entity_poly.entity_id
_entity_poly.type
_entity_poly.pdbx_seq_one_letter_code
_entity_poly.pdbx_strand_id
1 'polypeptide(L)'
;MEKQIQRIYLAGPFFNETEIKNTEYAEKVLEKRGFTFFSPMRHKVDAKPGTMEWSDQIFAMDKDEIHNADAVVALYYGGYSDSGTAWECGYAAAIGKPVILVHADRESNANVMLISGSTTNIYLEDLETYDFETLPAYGYQGKMF
;
A
#
# COMPACT_ATOMS: atom_id res chain seq x y z
N MET A 1 -5.40 2.36 25.40
CA MET A 1 -5.01 1.14 24.66
C MET A 1 -4.76 1.48 23.21
N GLU A 2 -3.60 1.09 22.72
CA GLU A 2 -3.32 1.23 21.30
C GLU A 2 -4.24 0.30 20.52
N LYS A 3 -4.75 0.79 19.39
CA LYS A 3 -5.61 -0.01 18.52
C LYS A 3 -4.78 -1.04 17.79
N GLN A 4 -5.15 -2.31 17.93
CA GLN A 4 -4.50 -3.40 17.22
C GLN A 4 -4.81 -3.32 15.73
N ILE A 5 -3.79 -3.54 14.90
CA ILE A 5 -3.98 -3.59 13.45
C ILE A 5 -4.64 -4.90 13.08
N GLN A 6 -5.82 -4.82 12.45
CA GLN A 6 -6.57 -5.97 11.98
C GLN A 6 -6.94 -5.85 10.50
N ARG A 7 -7.26 -4.63 10.05
CA ARG A 7 -7.68 -4.38 8.67
C ARG A 7 -6.64 -3.52 7.94
N ILE A 8 -6.23 -3.98 6.79
CA ILE A 8 -5.18 -3.36 5.99
C ILE A 8 -5.75 -2.90 4.64
N TYR A 9 -5.37 -1.69 4.22
CA TYR A 9 -5.56 -1.23 2.85
C TYR A 9 -4.30 -1.60 2.07
N LEU A 10 -4.45 -2.45 1.05
CA LEU A 10 -3.32 -2.91 0.24
C LEU A 10 -3.22 -2.03 -1.01
N ALA A 11 -2.37 -1.01 -0.95
CA ALA A 11 -2.11 -0.11 -2.05
C ALA A 11 -1.05 -0.68 -2.99
N GLY A 12 -1.12 -0.30 -4.25
CA GLY A 12 -0.12 -0.70 -5.24
C GLY A 12 -0.71 -0.77 -6.63
N PRO A 13 0.11 -0.64 -7.66
CA PRO A 13 -0.34 -0.78 -9.03
C PRO A 13 -0.59 -2.24 -9.40
N PHE A 14 -1.46 -2.45 -10.39
CA PHE A 14 -1.75 -3.78 -10.93
C PHE A 14 -1.96 -3.71 -12.45
N PHE A 15 -1.05 -2.97 -13.11
CA PHE A 15 -1.12 -2.71 -14.55
C PHE A 15 -0.47 -3.82 -15.39
N ASN A 16 0.41 -4.62 -14.81
CA ASN A 16 1.13 -5.66 -15.51
C ASN A 16 1.19 -6.95 -14.70
N GLU A 17 1.70 -8.01 -15.33
CA GLU A 17 1.72 -9.34 -14.72
C GLU A 17 2.56 -9.40 -13.44
N THR A 18 3.71 -8.73 -13.41
CA THR A 18 4.58 -8.70 -12.23
C THR A 18 3.87 -8.04 -11.04
N GLU A 19 3.24 -6.90 -11.28
CA GLU A 19 2.51 -6.18 -10.25
C GLU A 19 1.33 -6.99 -9.72
N ILE A 20 0.59 -7.62 -10.61
CA ILE A 20 -0.53 -8.49 -10.24
C ILE A 20 -0.03 -9.65 -9.37
N LYS A 21 1.03 -10.33 -9.76
CA LYS A 21 1.60 -11.45 -8.99
C LYS A 21 2.07 -11.01 -7.61
N ASN A 22 2.71 -9.85 -7.51
CA ASN A 22 3.16 -9.33 -6.22
C ASN A 22 1.98 -8.96 -5.32
N THR A 23 0.92 -8.39 -5.89
CA THR A 23 -0.31 -8.11 -5.16
C THR A 23 -0.95 -9.41 -4.64
N GLU A 24 -1.04 -10.42 -5.49
CA GLU A 24 -1.58 -11.73 -5.08
C GLU A 24 -0.73 -12.37 -3.97
N TYR A 25 0.58 -12.26 -4.05
CA TYR A 25 1.48 -12.73 -2.99
C TYR A 25 1.20 -12.02 -1.67
N ALA A 26 1.11 -10.69 -1.71
CA ALA A 26 0.83 -9.89 -0.52
C ALA A 26 -0.54 -10.25 0.09
N GLU A 27 -1.56 -10.42 -0.74
CA GLU A 27 -2.89 -10.86 -0.29
C GLU A 27 -2.83 -12.18 0.47
N LYS A 28 -2.11 -13.15 -0.09
CA LYS A 28 -1.96 -14.48 0.55
C LYS A 28 -1.23 -14.40 1.88
N VAL A 29 -0.16 -13.60 1.95
CA VAL A 29 0.60 -13.43 3.19
C VAL A 29 -0.27 -12.79 4.26
N LEU A 30 -0.99 -11.73 3.94
CA LEU A 30 -1.86 -11.04 4.89
C LEU A 30 -2.99 -11.95 5.37
N GLU A 31 -3.62 -12.69 4.46
CA GLU A 31 -4.67 -13.63 4.80
C GLU A 31 -4.16 -14.72 5.74
N LYS A 32 -3.03 -15.32 5.41
CA LYS A 32 -2.39 -16.37 6.22
C LYS A 32 -2.05 -15.88 7.63
N ARG A 33 -1.68 -14.60 7.75
CA ARG A 33 -1.35 -13.98 9.03
C ARG A 33 -2.58 -13.54 9.83
N GLY A 34 -3.78 -13.72 9.27
CA GLY A 34 -5.02 -13.42 9.97
C GLY A 34 -5.55 -12.01 9.81
N PHE A 35 -4.98 -11.22 8.90
CA PHE A 35 -5.47 -9.87 8.63
C PHE A 35 -6.64 -9.91 7.65
N THR A 36 -7.59 -8.99 7.83
CA THR A 36 -8.53 -8.65 6.75
C THR A 36 -7.90 -7.51 5.93
N PHE A 37 -8.27 -7.43 4.66
CA PHE A 37 -7.72 -6.37 3.83
C PHE A 37 -8.69 -5.96 2.74
N PHE A 38 -8.50 -4.73 2.26
CA PHE A 38 -9.12 -4.25 1.03
C PHE A 38 -8.02 -4.12 -0.02
N SER A 39 -8.20 -4.81 -1.15
CA SER A 39 -7.30 -4.77 -2.30
C SER A 39 -8.06 -4.17 -3.48
N PRO A 40 -7.70 -2.95 -3.94
CA PRO A 40 -8.43 -2.31 -5.06
C PRO A 40 -8.55 -3.19 -6.30
N MET A 41 -7.56 -4.04 -6.56
CA MET A 41 -7.57 -4.96 -7.70
C MET A 41 -8.79 -5.89 -7.69
N ARG A 42 -9.37 -6.17 -6.52
CA ARG A 42 -10.51 -7.10 -6.36
C ARG A 42 -11.86 -6.42 -6.46
N HIS A 43 -11.89 -5.10 -6.65
CA HIS A 43 -13.12 -4.33 -6.60
C HIS A 43 -13.31 -3.52 -7.86
N LYS A 44 -14.56 -3.37 -8.29
CA LYS A 44 -14.95 -2.58 -9.45
C LYS A 44 -16.13 -1.70 -9.08
N VAL A 45 -16.28 -0.61 -9.83
CA VAL A 45 -17.45 0.25 -9.73
C VAL A 45 -18.27 0.12 -11.02
N ASP A 46 -19.55 0.51 -10.99
CA ASP A 46 -20.45 0.31 -12.12
C ASP A 46 -20.23 1.30 -13.26
N ALA A 47 -19.67 2.47 -12.98
CA ALA A 47 -19.44 3.49 -14.00
C ALA A 47 -18.45 3.01 -15.07
N LYS A 48 -18.60 3.55 -16.27
CA LYS A 48 -17.74 3.18 -17.41
C LYS A 48 -16.30 3.67 -17.18
N PRO A 49 -15.30 2.77 -17.25
CA PRO A 49 -13.90 3.16 -17.11
C PRO A 49 -13.49 4.31 -18.02
N GLY A 50 -12.69 5.24 -17.48
CA GLY A 50 -12.21 6.39 -18.23
C GLY A 50 -13.12 7.61 -18.21
N THR A 51 -14.25 7.55 -17.50
CA THR A 51 -15.15 8.68 -17.31
C THR A 51 -14.91 9.37 -15.98
N MET A 52 -15.33 10.63 -15.85
CA MET A 52 -15.26 11.32 -14.55
C MET A 52 -16.09 10.62 -13.48
N GLU A 53 -17.24 10.11 -13.84
CA GLU A 53 -18.08 9.33 -12.91
C GLU A 53 -17.29 8.13 -12.35
N TRP A 54 -16.62 7.39 -13.22
CA TRP A 54 -15.77 6.27 -12.83
C TRP A 54 -14.63 6.73 -11.89
N SER A 55 -13.95 7.82 -12.26
CA SER A 55 -12.87 8.38 -11.45
C SER A 55 -13.36 8.76 -10.06
N ASP A 56 -14.49 9.45 -9.97
CA ASP A 56 -15.06 9.88 -8.70
C ASP A 56 -15.47 8.69 -7.83
N GLN A 57 -16.04 7.65 -8.43
CA GLN A 57 -16.46 6.46 -7.69
C GLN A 57 -15.27 5.64 -7.18
N ILE A 58 -14.22 5.48 -8.00
CA ILE A 58 -12.99 4.80 -7.57
C ILE A 58 -12.34 5.58 -6.43
N PHE A 59 -12.20 6.88 -6.58
CA PHE A 59 -11.61 7.75 -5.56
C PHE A 59 -12.36 7.64 -4.23
N ALA A 60 -13.70 7.74 -4.27
CA ALA A 60 -14.52 7.67 -3.06
C ALA A 60 -14.38 6.31 -2.37
N MET A 61 -14.41 5.22 -3.14
CA MET A 61 -14.26 3.86 -2.63
C MET A 61 -12.90 3.68 -1.94
N ASP A 62 -11.82 4.02 -2.63
CA ASP A 62 -10.48 3.81 -2.11
C ASP A 62 -10.22 4.68 -0.89
N LYS A 63 -10.64 5.94 -0.93
CA LYS A 63 -10.49 6.86 0.20
C LYS A 63 -11.25 6.37 1.44
N ASP A 64 -12.48 5.91 1.26
CA ASP A 64 -13.28 5.35 2.37
C ASP A 64 -12.61 4.12 2.97
N GLU A 65 -12.04 3.26 2.13
CA GLU A 65 -11.36 2.05 2.59
C GLU A 65 -10.05 2.37 3.33
N ILE A 66 -9.36 3.44 2.95
CA ILE A 66 -8.19 3.92 3.72
C ILE A 66 -8.66 4.38 5.11
N HIS A 67 -9.77 5.10 5.19
CA HIS A 67 -10.33 5.52 6.49
C HIS A 67 -10.74 4.34 7.37
N ASN A 68 -11.25 3.28 6.76
CA ASN A 68 -11.68 2.08 7.49
C ASN A 68 -10.54 1.15 7.86
N ALA A 69 -9.37 1.33 7.26
CA ALA A 69 -8.20 0.51 7.54
C ALA A 69 -7.49 0.96 8.82
N ASP A 70 -6.77 0.04 9.43
CA ASP A 70 -5.91 0.32 10.58
C ASP A 70 -4.51 0.70 10.13
N ALA A 71 -4.10 0.25 8.94
CA ALA A 71 -2.80 0.54 8.34
C ALA A 71 -2.89 0.40 6.83
N VAL A 72 -1.94 1.02 6.13
CA VAL A 72 -1.75 0.85 4.70
C VAL A 72 -0.47 0.06 4.46
N VAL A 73 -0.57 -0.99 3.67
CA VAL A 73 0.59 -1.70 3.10
C VAL A 73 0.65 -1.31 1.64
N ALA A 74 1.72 -0.66 1.24
CA ALA A 74 1.85 -0.13 -0.11
C ALA A 74 2.98 -0.83 -0.86
N LEU A 75 2.64 -1.49 -1.97
CA LEU A 75 3.63 -2.11 -2.86
C LEU A 75 4.17 -1.03 -3.78
N TYR A 76 5.43 -0.67 -3.60
CA TYR A 76 6.08 0.46 -4.26
C TYR A 76 7.20 -0.02 -5.18
N TYR A 77 7.22 0.51 -6.39
CA TYR A 77 8.14 0.06 -7.45
C TYR A 77 9.16 1.15 -7.85
N GLY A 78 9.41 2.08 -6.94
CA GLY A 78 10.39 3.15 -7.17
C GLY A 78 9.83 4.30 -7.99
N GLY A 79 10.71 5.08 -8.64
CA GLY A 79 10.34 6.31 -9.32
C GLY A 79 9.35 6.16 -10.47
N TYR A 80 9.14 4.95 -10.95
CA TYR A 80 8.16 4.65 -11.99
C TYR A 80 6.88 4.04 -11.43
N SER A 81 6.74 4.04 -10.11
CA SER A 81 5.55 3.51 -9.46
C SER A 81 4.35 4.41 -9.72
N ASP A 82 3.17 3.83 -9.58
CA ASP A 82 1.90 4.52 -9.75
C ASP A 82 1.79 5.74 -8.84
N SER A 83 1.50 6.89 -9.43
CA SER A 83 1.27 8.12 -8.67
C SER A 83 0.05 8.04 -7.75
N GLY A 84 -0.92 7.20 -8.09
CA GLY A 84 -2.07 6.92 -7.22
C GLY A 84 -1.65 6.27 -5.91
N THR A 85 -0.72 5.32 -5.97
CA THR A 85 -0.16 4.69 -4.76
C THR A 85 0.52 5.74 -3.87
N ALA A 86 1.29 6.65 -4.46
CA ALA A 86 1.94 7.73 -3.72
C ALA A 86 0.91 8.65 -3.04
N TRP A 87 -0.16 9.01 -3.76
CA TRP A 87 -1.24 9.82 -3.21
C TRP A 87 -1.87 9.15 -1.99
N GLU A 88 -2.17 7.86 -2.10
CA GLU A 88 -2.79 7.08 -1.03
C GLU A 88 -1.89 7.00 0.21
N CYS A 89 -0.59 6.81 0.01
CA CYS A 89 0.39 6.80 1.11
C CYS A 89 0.42 8.15 1.83
N GLY A 90 0.47 9.24 1.08
CA GLY A 90 0.49 10.60 1.65
C GLY A 90 -0.79 10.90 2.41
N TYR A 91 -1.93 10.53 1.83
CA TYR A 91 -3.22 10.72 2.48
C TYR A 91 -3.31 9.93 3.79
N ALA A 92 -2.93 8.65 3.76
CA ALA A 92 -2.95 7.80 4.95
C ALA A 92 -2.06 8.37 6.06
N ALA A 93 -0.85 8.79 5.71
CA ALA A 93 0.08 9.41 6.67
C ALA A 93 -0.51 10.67 7.29
N ALA A 94 -1.15 11.52 6.47
CA ALA A 94 -1.74 12.77 6.92
C ALA A 94 -2.88 12.58 7.92
N ILE A 95 -3.63 11.48 7.81
CA ILE A 95 -4.72 11.18 8.75
C ILE A 95 -4.29 10.23 9.88
N GLY A 96 -2.98 10.02 10.03
CA GLY A 96 -2.42 9.26 11.16
C GLY A 96 -2.45 7.76 11.03
N LYS A 97 -2.66 7.22 9.81
CA LYS A 97 -2.60 5.78 9.61
C LYS A 97 -1.16 5.36 9.39
N PRO A 98 -0.69 4.26 10.03
CA PRO A 98 0.62 3.71 9.71
C PRO A 98 0.70 3.31 8.23
N VAL A 99 1.83 3.60 7.59
CA VAL A 99 2.11 3.23 6.22
C VAL A 99 3.34 2.32 6.20
N ILE A 100 3.16 1.10 5.76
CA ILE A 100 4.24 0.14 5.58
C ILE A 100 4.62 0.16 4.09
N LEU A 101 5.72 0.83 3.78
CA LEU A 101 6.18 0.94 2.41
C LEU A 101 6.99 -0.29 2.04
N VAL A 102 6.46 -1.06 1.09
CA VAL A 102 7.07 -2.31 0.63
C VAL A 102 7.77 -2.05 -0.69
N HIS A 103 9.10 -2.09 -0.67
CA HIS A 103 9.92 -1.89 -1.86
C HIS A 103 9.90 -3.18 -2.69
N ALA A 104 9.09 -3.21 -3.72
CA ALA A 104 8.90 -4.38 -4.57
C ALA A 104 9.92 -4.46 -5.71
N ASP A 105 10.65 -3.37 -5.96
CA ASP A 105 11.73 -3.33 -6.97
C ASP A 105 13.00 -2.76 -6.33
N ARG A 106 13.94 -3.64 -6.02
CA ARG A 106 15.20 -3.28 -5.35
C ARG A 106 16.16 -2.48 -6.22
N GLU A 107 15.98 -2.53 -7.53
CA GLU A 107 16.89 -1.88 -8.50
C GLU A 107 16.46 -0.45 -8.83
N SER A 108 15.23 -0.07 -8.52
CA SER A 108 14.70 1.26 -8.81
C SER A 108 15.03 2.27 -7.72
N ASN A 109 15.15 3.55 -8.13
CA ASN A 109 15.30 4.66 -7.20
C ASN A 109 13.97 4.92 -6.49
N ALA A 110 14.01 5.08 -5.18
CA ALA A 110 12.84 5.39 -4.38
C ALA A 110 12.76 6.88 -4.07
N ASN A 111 11.54 7.41 -4.03
CA ASN A 111 11.31 8.83 -3.74
C ASN A 111 11.42 9.10 -2.24
N VAL A 112 12.19 10.12 -1.87
CA VAL A 112 12.45 10.48 -0.46
C VAL A 112 11.17 10.79 0.32
N MET A 113 10.15 11.35 -0.32
CA MET A 113 8.88 11.67 0.34
C MET A 113 8.15 10.41 0.81
N LEU A 114 8.19 9.35 0.00
CA LEU A 114 7.60 8.07 0.37
C LEU A 114 8.44 7.36 1.44
N ILE A 115 9.76 7.35 1.29
CA ILE A 115 10.67 6.71 2.23
C ILE A 115 10.50 7.30 3.63
N SER A 116 10.63 8.60 3.76
CA SER A 116 10.60 9.28 5.06
C SER A 116 9.19 9.57 5.56
N GLY A 117 8.23 9.68 4.66
CA GLY A 117 6.83 9.90 5.01
C GLY A 117 6.09 8.64 5.46
N SER A 118 6.68 7.47 5.27
CA SER A 118 6.10 6.19 5.69
C SER A 118 6.57 5.81 7.10
N THR A 119 5.80 4.96 7.76
CA THR A 119 6.14 4.44 9.09
C THR A 119 7.41 3.58 9.04
N THR A 120 7.55 2.78 8.01
CA THR A 120 8.67 1.86 7.84
C THR A 120 8.91 1.54 6.37
N ASN A 121 10.10 1.02 6.08
CA ASN A 121 10.52 0.58 4.75
C ASN A 121 10.95 -0.88 4.84
N ILE A 122 10.27 -1.75 4.11
CA ILE A 122 10.57 -3.18 4.09
C ILE A 122 10.59 -3.69 2.65
N TYR A 123 11.02 -4.92 2.46
CA TYR A 123 10.94 -5.61 1.17
C TYR A 123 9.75 -6.57 1.16
N LEU A 124 9.41 -7.06 -0.02
CA LEU A 124 8.19 -7.86 -0.21
C LEU A 124 8.16 -9.11 0.69
N GLU A 125 9.29 -9.84 0.76
CA GLU A 125 9.40 -11.02 1.61
C GLU A 125 9.30 -10.73 3.11
N ASP A 126 9.61 -9.49 3.51
CA ASP A 126 9.52 -9.09 4.92
C ASP A 126 8.08 -9.01 5.42
N LEU A 127 7.09 -8.97 4.51
CA LEU A 127 5.67 -9.01 4.91
C LEU A 127 5.34 -10.26 5.72
N GLU A 128 6.06 -11.35 5.50
CA GLU A 128 5.81 -12.61 6.22
C GLU A 128 6.13 -12.50 7.71
N THR A 129 7.03 -11.60 8.09
CA THR A 129 7.55 -11.52 9.46
C THR A 129 7.45 -10.13 10.09
N TYR A 130 7.08 -9.09 9.35
CA TYR A 130 7.01 -7.73 9.90
C TYR A 130 6.05 -7.69 11.10
N ASP A 131 6.49 -7.05 12.18
CA ASP A 131 5.72 -6.95 13.41
C ASP A 131 4.74 -5.77 13.36
N PHE A 132 3.48 -6.07 13.03
CA PHE A 132 2.41 -5.09 12.99
C PHE A 132 1.91 -4.64 14.37
N GLU A 133 2.35 -5.29 15.44
CA GLU A 133 1.97 -4.88 16.80
C GLU A 133 2.86 -3.74 17.28
N THR A 134 4.18 -3.84 17.10
CA THR A 134 5.12 -2.84 17.56
C THR A 134 5.51 -1.83 16.48
N LEU A 135 5.22 -2.12 15.22
CA LEU A 135 5.48 -1.24 14.07
C LEU A 135 6.93 -0.72 14.05
N PRO A 136 7.94 -1.59 14.03
CA PRO A 136 9.32 -1.12 14.01
C PRO A 136 9.60 -0.29 12.75
N ALA A 137 10.29 0.82 12.92
CA ALA A 137 10.58 1.76 11.85
C ALA A 137 11.96 1.46 11.26
N TYR A 138 11.98 0.90 10.05
CA TYR A 138 13.21 0.65 9.30
C TYR A 138 13.43 1.74 8.25
N GLY A 139 14.69 2.19 8.15
CA GLY A 139 15.09 3.09 7.07
C GLY A 139 15.31 2.35 5.76
N TYR A 140 15.53 3.10 4.69
CA TYR A 140 15.80 2.55 3.37
C TYR A 140 17.29 2.69 3.05
N GLN A 141 17.90 1.61 2.57
CA GLN A 141 19.33 1.56 2.24
C GLN A 141 19.62 1.56 0.74
N GLY A 142 18.59 1.60 -0.09
CA GLY A 142 18.74 1.60 -1.54
C GLY A 142 18.94 2.98 -2.13
N LYS A 143 18.86 3.06 -3.45
CA LYS A 143 18.98 4.32 -4.19
C LYS A 143 17.73 5.18 -3.99
N MET A 144 17.93 6.49 -3.85
CA MET A 144 16.82 7.40 -3.62
C MET A 144 17.00 8.72 -4.38
N PHE A 145 15.91 9.42 -4.58
CA PHE A 145 15.90 10.74 -5.20
C PHE A 145 14.84 11.63 -4.57
#